data_52d1648bdf8faad7f6695802a7424032
#
_entry.id   52d1648bdf8faad7f6695802a7424032
#
_cell.length_a   1.000
_cell.length_b   1.000
_cell.length_c   1.000
_cell.angle_alpha   90.00
_cell.angle_beta   90.00
_cell.angle_gamma   90.00
#
_symmetry.space_group_name_H-M   'P 1'
#
loop_
_entity.id
_entity.type
_entity.pdbx_description
1 polymer ?
#
loop_
_entity_poly.entity_id
_entity_poly.type
_entity_poly.pdbx_seq_one_letter_code
_entity_poly.pdbx_strand_id
1 'polypeptide(L)'
;MTTSGRPLIVGEVLFDVMPDGIRVLGGAPLNVGWHLQAFGLRPLVITRVGPDDAADEVFGAMEEWGMDTSGVQRDEIYPTGRVQVELQDGEPTFDILADQAYDHLDARRAIHSMAGGTFSLLYHGSLISRGDVSSSALARIKHQLDSPVFVDVNLRDPWWHHDEVVESVQSARWAKLNQRELELLAGSGDVPGVEGFRREHDLEAVILTRGDRGALIADSGGTIEKVPPEGVEVIDTVGAGDAFSAVFILGLMHAWPTQQTLERALDFAAAVCTITGATVTDRAFYAKFAEQGWW
;
A
#
# COMPACT_ATOMS: atom_id res chain seq x y z
N MET A 1 -5.71 -17.34 12.89
CA MET A 1 -4.99 -18.31 12.02
C MET A 1 -3.66 -17.67 11.68
N THR A 2 -2.54 -18.30 12.04
CA THR A 2 -1.23 -17.83 11.58
C THR A 2 -1.15 -18.05 10.07
N THR A 3 -1.11 -16.97 9.31
CA THR A 3 -0.98 -17.01 7.86
C THR A 3 0.47 -17.43 7.54
N SER A 4 0.64 -18.67 7.09
CA SER A 4 1.94 -19.17 6.63
C SER A 4 2.29 -18.54 5.27
N GLY A 5 3.55 -18.16 5.08
CA GLY A 5 4.03 -17.59 3.83
C GLY A 5 4.39 -16.12 3.92
N ARG A 6 4.83 -15.55 2.79
CA ARG A 6 5.22 -14.14 2.66
C ARG A 6 4.07 -13.28 2.09
N PRO A 7 3.98 -11.98 2.37
CA PRO A 7 3.03 -11.11 1.70
C PRO A 7 3.30 -11.01 0.19
N LEU A 8 2.22 -10.99 -0.61
CA LEU A 8 2.25 -10.66 -2.02
C LEU A 8 1.72 -9.25 -2.20
N ILE A 9 2.52 -8.38 -2.80
CA ILE A 9 2.18 -6.99 -3.04
C ILE A 9 2.05 -6.79 -4.55
N VAL A 10 0.92 -6.28 -5.02
CA VAL A 10 0.70 -6.03 -6.44
C VAL A 10 0.33 -4.58 -6.64
N GLY A 11 1.06 -3.87 -7.50
CA GLY A 11 0.72 -2.49 -7.80
C GLY A 11 1.83 -1.69 -8.47
N GLU A 12 1.65 -0.38 -8.44
CA GLU A 12 2.54 0.58 -9.06
C GLU A 12 3.87 0.71 -8.31
N VAL A 13 4.93 0.93 -9.11
CA VAL A 13 6.19 1.54 -8.70
C VAL A 13 6.40 2.74 -9.61
N LEU A 14 6.68 3.88 -9.02
CA LEU A 14 6.76 5.15 -9.74
C LEU A 14 7.76 6.09 -9.08
N PHE A 15 8.06 7.17 -9.79
CA PHE A 15 8.81 8.29 -9.27
C PHE A 15 7.95 9.55 -9.20
N ASP A 16 7.96 10.22 -8.07
CA ASP A 16 7.53 11.59 -7.96
C ASP A 16 8.63 12.49 -8.54
N VAL A 17 8.32 13.17 -9.64
CA VAL A 17 9.26 14.04 -10.35
C VAL A 17 9.00 15.48 -9.92
N MET A 18 9.91 16.02 -9.14
CA MET A 18 9.82 17.37 -8.60
C MET A 18 10.09 18.44 -9.69
N PRO A 19 9.65 19.70 -9.52
CA PRO A 19 9.85 20.76 -10.50
C PRO A 19 11.32 21.04 -10.85
N ASP A 20 12.24 20.75 -9.95
CA ASP A 20 13.69 20.87 -10.16
C ASP A 20 14.31 19.64 -10.84
N GLY A 21 13.50 18.64 -11.20
CA GLY A 21 13.92 17.39 -11.84
C GLY A 21 14.41 16.30 -10.89
N ILE A 22 14.40 16.53 -9.58
CA ILE A 22 14.68 15.49 -8.60
C ILE A 22 13.58 14.43 -8.68
N ARG A 23 13.99 13.16 -8.67
CA ARG A 23 13.09 12.01 -8.67
C ARG A 23 13.11 11.34 -7.30
N VAL A 24 11.94 11.11 -6.74
CA VAL A 24 11.78 10.38 -5.48
C VAL A 24 11.06 9.07 -5.77
N LEU A 25 11.71 7.95 -5.48
CA LEU A 25 11.12 6.62 -5.66
C LEU A 25 9.96 6.42 -4.69
N GLY A 26 8.83 5.95 -5.22
CA GLY A 26 7.60 5.77 -4.48
C GLY A 26 6.64 4.78 -5.16
N GLY A 27 5.37 4.96 -4.87
CA GLY A 27 4.27 4.06 -5.18
C GLY A 27 3.83 3.34 -3.91
N ALA A 28 2.55 3.50 -3.55
CA ALA A 28 2.04 2.97 -2.30
C ALA A 28 2.35 1.47 -2.11
N PRO A 29 2.19 0.59 -3.11
CA PRO A 29 2.55 -0.82 -2.98
C PRO A 29 4.04 -1.05 -2.72
N LEU A 30 4.94 -0.29 -3.37
CA LEU A 30 6.37 -0.38 -3.10
C LEU A 30 6.68 0.07 -1.66
N ASN A 31 6.11 1.19 -1.21
CA ASN A 31 6.31 1.71 0.14
C ASN A 31 5.90 0.69 1.21
N VAL A 32 4.73 0.05 1.04
CA VAL A 32 4.29 -1.05 1.91
C VAL A 32 5.28 -2.21 1.88
N GLY A 33 5.68 -2.66 0.67
CA GLY A 33 6.67 -3.72 0.49
C GLY A 33 8.01 -3.39 1.14
N TRP A 34 8.46 -2.14 1.06
CA TRP A 34 9.69 -1.64 1.68
C TRP A 34 9.69 -1.80 3.19
N HIS A 35 8.62 -1.35 3.85
CA HIS A 35 8.46 -1.50 5.29
C HIS A 35 8.34 -2.97 5.71
N LEU A 36 7.58 -3.78 4.96
CA LEU A 36 7.47 -5.22 5.22
C LEU A 36 8.81 -5.95 5.10
N GLN A 37 9.67 -5.52 4.16
CA GLN A 37 11.04 -6.03 4.04
C GLN A 37 11.86 -5.70 5.29
N ALA A 38 11.76 -4.46 5.79
CA ALA A 38 12.42 -4.06 7.02
C ALA A 38 11.96 -4.86 8.24
N PHE A 39 10.68 -5.22 8.29
CA PHE A 39 10.10 -6.10 9.32
C PHE A 39 10.45 -7.59 9.14
N GLY A 40 11.26 -7.93 8.12
CA GLY A 40 11.71 -9.33 7.89
C GLY A 40 10.70 -10.23 7.20
N LEU A 41 9.57 -9.71 6.71
CA LEU A 41 8.50 -10.51 6.09
C LEU A 41 8.80 -10.91 4.64
N ARG A 42 9.85 -10.35 4.01
CA ARG A 42 10.33 -10.69 2.66
C ARG A 42 9.23 -10.71 1.61
N PRO A 43 8.45 -9.63 1.41
CA PRO A 43 7.34 -9.62 0.47
C PRO A 43 7.81 -9.90 -0.96
N LEU A 44 6.94 -10.48 -1.79
CA LEU A 44 7.11 -10.45 -3.23
C LEU A 44 6.33 -9.26 -3.79
N VAL A 45 7.04 -8.32 -4.43
CA VAL A 45 6.42 -7.18 -5.10
C VAL A 45 6.26 -7.51 -6.59
N ILE A 46 5.02 -7.54 -7.07
CA ILE A 46 4.70 -7.68 -8.49
C ILE A 46 4.35 -6.30 -9.04
N THR A 47 5.18 -5.85 -9.96
CA THR A 47 5.04 -4.58 -10.65
C THR A 47 5.67 -4.65 -12.03
N ARG A 48 5.60 -3.56 -12.81
CA ARG A 48 6.27 -3.46 -14.11
C ARG A 48 6.88 -2.08 -14.28
N VAL A 49 8.13 -2.05 -14.75
CA VAL A 49 8.94 -0.85 -15.01
C VAL A 49 9.34 -0.79 -16.49
N GLY A 50 9.72 0.37 -16.97
CA GLY A 50 9.98 0.63 -18.38
C GLY A 50 11.38 0.25 -18.86
N PRO A 51 11.70 0.57 -20.13
CA PRO A 51 13.02 0.38 -20.72
C PRO A 51 13.88 1.67 -20.57
N ASP A 52 13.93 2.21 -19.35
CA ASP A 52 14.54 3.50 -19.05
C ASP A 52 15.44 3.43 -17.80
N ASP A 53 16.25 4.47 -17.57
CA ASP A 53 17.19 4.56 -16.44
C ASP A 53 16.44 4.53 -15.09
N ALA A 54 15.19 4.97 -15.05
CA ALA A 54 14.36 4.92 -13.85
C ALA A 54 14.09 3.46 -13.43
N ALA A 55 13.96 2.54 -14.40
CA ALA A 55 13.85 1.11 -14.08
C ALA A 55 15.11 0.58 -13.38
N ASP A 56 16.30 0.99 -13.83
CA ASP A 56 17.55 0.56 -13.20
C ASP A 56 17.69 1.13 -11.78
N GLU A 57 17.20 2.34 -11.53
CA GLU A 57 17.12 2.90 -10.17
C GLU A 57 16.18 2.09 -9.27
N VAL A 58 15.01 1.62 -9.79
CA VAL A 58 14.10 0.75 -9.02
C VAL A 58 14.79 -0.55 -8.64
N PHE A 59 15.42 -1.24 -9.60
CA PHE A 59 16.13 -2.49 -9.31
C PHE A 59 17.26 -2.27 -8.31
N GLY A 60 18.09 -1.24 -8.52
CA GLY A 60 19.21 -0.91 -7.62
C GLY A 60 18.75 -0.65 -6.19
N ALA A 61 17.70 0.17 -6.00
CA ALA A 61 17.16 0.47 -4.68
C ALA A 61 16.58 -0.75 -3.98
N MET A 62 15.80 -1.58 -4.72
CA MET A 62 15.22 -2.80 -4.16
C MET A 62 16.30 -3.82 -3.78
N GLU A 63 17.32 -4.01 -4.62
CA GLU A 63 18.44 -4.93 -4.35
C GLU A 63 19.28 -4.48 -3.17
N GLU A 64 19.60 -3.18 -3.07
CA GLU A 64 20.33 -2.61 -1.93
C GLU A 64 19.55 -2.78 -0.62
N TRP A 65 18.21 -2.66 -0.67
CA TRP A 65 17.35 -2.92 0.48
C TRP A 65 17.20 -4.40 0.80
N GLY A 66 17.62 -5.30 -0.10
CA GLY A 66 17.52 -6.76 0.03
C GLY A 66 16.15 -7.31 -0.32
N MET A 67 15.37 -6.60 -1.14
CA MET A 67 14.07 -7.06 -1.62
C MET A 67 14.23 -8.07 -2.78
N ASP A 68 13.26 -8.97 -2.89
CA ASP A 68 13.15 -9.90 -4.01
C ASP A 68 12.63 -9.17 -5.26
N THR A 69 13.48 -9.03 -6.28
CA THR A 69 13.14 -8.34 -7.53
C THR A 69 12.52 -9.26 -8.60
N SER A 70 12.34 -10.56 -8.30
CA SER A 70 11.83 -11.55 -9.27
C SER A 70 10.39 -11.28 -9.75
N GLY A 71 9.62 -10.47 -9.01
CA GLY A 71 8.28 -10.01 -9.37
C GLY A 71 8.27 -8.72 -10.20
N VAL A 72 9.41 -8.04 -10.35
CA VAL A 72 9.53 -6.80 -11.14
C VAL A 72 9.69 -7.13 -12.61
N GLN A 73 8.70 -6.78 -13.41
CA GLN A 73 8.71 -7.02 -14.86
C GLN A 73 9.37 -5.84 -15.59
N ARG A 74 10.06 -6.10 -16.69
CA ARG A 74 10.51 -5.06 -17.63
C ARG A 74 9.57 -4.98 -18.82
N ASP A 75 9.10 -3.77 -19.10
CA ASP A 75 8.40 -3.40 -20.34
C ASP A 75 9.41 -3.05 -21.43
N GLU A 76 9.00 -3.15 -22.70
CA GLU A 76 9.82 -2.76 -23.86
C GLU A 76 9.33 -1.46 -24.51
N ILE A 77 8.14 -0.97 -24.11
CA ILE A 77 7.41 0.12 -24.77
C ILE A 77 7.10 1.25 -23.80
N TYR A 78 6.45 0.90 -22.67
CA TYR A 78 5.90 1.88 -21.74
C TYR A 78 6.94 2.30 -20.69
N PRO A 79 7.03 3.60 -20.36
CA PRO A 79 8.03 4.10 -19.40
C PRO A 79 7.73 3.65 -17.98
N THR A 80 8.75 3.67 -17.13
CA THR A 80 8.60 3.52 -15.68
C THR A 80 7.64 4.58 -15.12
N GLY A 81 6.82 4.20 -14.14
CA GLY A 81 5.80 5.03 -13.55
C GLY A 81 6.31 6.40 -13.10
N ARG A 82 5.53 7.46 -13.36
CA ARG A 82 5.87 8.85 -12.99
C ARG A 82 4.63 9.60 -12.54
N VAL A 83 4.83 10.41 -11.52
CA VAL A 83 3.92 11.45 -11.07
C VAL A 83 4.65 12.78 -11.26
N GLN A 84 4.07 13.67 -12.04
CA GLN A 84 4.61 15.02 -12.18
C GLN A 84 4.13 15.87 -11.01
N VAL A 85 5.06 16.40 -10.24
CA VAL A 85 4.75 17.32 -9.15
C VAL A 85 4.88 18.74 -9.67
N GLU A 86 3.83 19.52 -9.56
CA GLU A 86 3.82 20.94 -9.89
C GLU A 86 3.44 21.78 -8.67
N LEU A 87 3.91 23.02 -8.62
CA LEU A 87 3.49 23.96 -7.59
C LEU A 87 2.44 24.89 -8.13
N GLN A 88 1.20 24.79 -7.66
CA GLN A 88 0.13 25.72 -7.96
C GLN A 88 -0.14 26.58 -6.73
N ASP A 89 0.05 27.87 -6.85
CA ASP A 89 -0.09 28.85 -5.73
C ASP A 89 0.75 28.49 -4.47
N GLY A 90 1.88 27.78 -4.68
CA GLY A 90 2.78 27.32 -3.60
C GLY A 90 2.41 25.98 -2.98
N GLU A 91 1.32 25.36 -3.42
CA GLU A 91 0.90 24.03 -2.99
C GLU A 91 1.27 22.96 -4.03
N PRO A 92 1.77 21.77 -3.63
CA PRO A 92 2.10 20.71 -4.57
C PRO A 92 0.82 20.07 -5.13
N THR A 93 0.77 19.93 -6.44
CA THR A 93 -0.20 19.15 -7.18
C THR A 93 0.47 17.95 -7.82
N PHE A 94 -0.23 16.82 -7.87
CA PHE A 94 0.32 15.54 -8.32
C PHE A 94 -0.45 15.07 -9.56
N ASP A 95 0.21 15.04 -10.70
CA ASP A 95 -0.35 14.53 -11.96
C ASP A 95 0.23 13.15 -12.26
N ILE A 96 -0.58 12.12 -12.09
CA ILE A 96 -0.21 10.74 -12.38
C ILE A 96 -0.35 10.52 -13.89
N LEU A 97 0.76 10.30 -14.57
CA LEU A 97 0.74 10.15 -16.02
C LEU A 97 0.04 8.86 -16.47
N ALA A 98 -0.62 8.91 -17.63
CA ALA A 98 -1.23 7.74 -18.26
C ALA A 98 -0.17 6.84 -18.92
N ASP A 99 -0.59 5.62 -19.31
CA ASP A 99 0.21 4.68 -20.11
C ASP A 99 1.61 4.40 -19.55
N GLN A 100 1.69 4.10 -18.29
CA GLN A 100 2.92 3.71 -17.62
C GLN A 100 3.09 2.18 -17.62
N ALA A 101 4.30 1.69 -17.45
CA ALA A 101 4.60 0.25 -17.51
C ALA A 101 3.73 -0.58 -16.53
N TYR A 102 3.44 -0.08 -15.33
CA TYR A 102 2.59 -0.79 -14.36
C TYR A 102 1.12 -0.90 -14.81
N ASP A 103 0.65 -0.13 -15.80
CA ASP A 103 -0.68 -0.27 -16.39
C ASP A 103 -0.77 -1.50 -17.33
N HIS A 104 0.36 -2.10 -17.67
CA HIS A 104 0.51 -3.18 -18.63
C HIS A 104 1.10 -4.47 -18.01
N LEU A 105 0.74 -4.80 -16.78
CA LEU A 105 1.25 -5.96 -16.06
C LEU A 105 0.97 -7.27 -16.83
N ASP A 106 2.02 -8.08 -17.07
CA ASP A 106 1.88 -9.40 -17.68
C ASP A 106 1.49 -10.45 -16.64
N ALA A 107 0.26 -10.90 -16.69
CA ALA A 107 -0.27 -11.89 -15.76
C ALA A 107 0.50 -13.22 -15.76
N ARG A 108 1.02 -13.66 -16.92
CA ARG A 108 1.77 -14.92 -16.99
C ARG A 108 3.11 -14.81 -16.31
N ARG A 109 3.82 -13.70 -16.52
CA ARG A 109 5.09 -13.42 -15.82
C ARG A 109 4.86 -13.29 -14.32
N ALA A 110 3.79 -12.58 -13.89
CA ALA A 110 3.41 -12.46 -12.50
C ALA A 110 3.17 -13.83 -11.85
N ILE A 111 2.34 -14.69 -12.46
CA ILE A 111 2.05 -16.03 -11.96
C ILE A 111 3.31 -16.91 -11.95
N HIS A 112 4.20 -16.76 -12.93
CA HIS A 112 5.46 -17.48 -12.96
C HIS A 112 6.38 -17.09 -11.80
N SER A 113 6.48 -15.80 -11.46
CA SER A 113 7.29 -15.33 -10.31
C SER A 113 6.73 -15.78 -8.95
N MET A 114 5.44 -16.14 -8.90
CA MET A 114 4.80 -16.72 -7.72
C MET A 114 5.03 -18.23 -7.58
N ALA A 115 5.53 -18.90 -8.62
CA ALA A 115 5.60 -20.37 -8.65
C ALA A 115 6.47 -20.94 -7.52
N GLY A 116 5.91 -21.91 -6.78
CA GLY A 116 6.58 -22.53 -5.63
C GLY A 116 6.60 -21.69 -4.35
N GLY A 117 6.08 -20.46 -4.38
CA GLY A 117 5.91 -19.61 -3.20
C GLY A 117 4.61 -19.92 -2.43
N THR A 118 4.63 -19.67 -1.13
CA THR A 118 3.44 -19.65 -0.28
C THR A 118 3.20 -18.20 0.12
N PHE A 119 1.97 -17.72 -0.07
CA PHE A 119 1.62 -16.34 0.21
C PHE A 119 0.58 -16.27 1.33
N SER A 120 0.83 -15.38 2.29
CA SER A 120 -0.03 -15.19 3.46
C SER A 120 -1.27 -14.35 3.16
N LEU A 121 -1.10 -13.35 2.32
CA LEU A 121 -2.14 -12.45 1.83
C LEU A 121 -1.68 -11.79 0.53
N LEU A 122 -2.63 -11.21 -0.21
CA LEU A 122 -2.38 -10.30 -1.31
C LEU A 122 -2.80 -8.88 -0.91
N TYR A 123 -1.89 -7.91 -1.10
CA TYR A 123 -2.15 -6.48 -0.91
C TYR A 123 -2.13 -5.76 -2.26
N HIS A 124 -3.08 -4.85 -2.48
CA HIS A 124 -3.05 -3.91 -3.61
C HIS A 124 -3.84 -2.63 -3.30
N GLY A 125 -3.53 -1.56 -4.03
CA GLY A 125 -4.31 -0.33 -4.06
C GLY A 125 -5.31 -0.30 -5.21
N SER A 126 -6.02 0.83 -5.40
CA SER A 126 -6.95 1.02 -6.53
C SER A 126 -6.25 1.37 -7.84
N LEU A 127 -5.10 2.04 -7.80
CA LEU A 127 -4.43 2.58 -8.98
C LEU A 127 -4.02 1.49 -9.99
N ILE A 128 -3.67 0.29 -9.54
CA ILE A 128 -3.32 -0.84 -10.42
C ILE A 128 -4.49 -1.28 -11.32
N SER A 129 -5.71 -0.94 -10.96
CA SER A 129 -6.92 -1.34 -11.70
C SER A 129 -7.40 -0.26 -12.69
N ARG A 130 -6.71 0.89 -12.79
CA ARG A 130 -7.12 1.99 -13.66
C ARG A 130 -7.08 1.66 -15.17
N GLY A 131 -6.36 0.62 -15.56
CA GLY A 131 -6.23 0.14 -16.94
C GLY A 131 -6.64 -1.32 -17.07
N ASP A 132 -7.33 -1.66 -18.15
CA ASP A 132 -7.90 -3.00 -18.39
C ASP A 132 -6.86 -4.13 -18.33
N VAL A 133 -5.62 -3.88 -18.78
CA VAL A 133 -4.56 -4.90 -18.84
C VAL A 133 -4.14 -5.31 -17.45
N SER A 134 -3.78 -4.35 -16.58
CA SER A 134 -3.34 -4.64 -15.22
C SER A 134 -4.50 -5.04 -14.31
N SER A 135 -5.71 -4.51 -14.51
CA SER A 135 -6.92 -4.97 -13.85
C SER A 135 -7.19 -6.46 -14.13
N SER A 136 -7.14 -6.86 -15.41
CA SER A 136 -7.27 -8.27 -15.80
C SER A 136 -6.13 -9.15 -15.25
N ALA A 137 -4.91 -8.63 -15.19
CA ALA A 137 -3.78 -9.35 -14.62
C ALA A 137 -3.97 -9.57 -13.11
N LEU A 138 -4.40 -8.54 -12.37
CA LEU A 138 -4.71 -8.63 -10.94
C LEU A 138 -5.82 -9.67 -10.67
N ALA A 139 -6.89 -9.66 -11.46
CA ALA A 139 -7.97 -10.65 -11.33
C ALA A 139 -7.45 -12.08 -11.53
N ARG A 140 -6.55 -12.31 -12.50
CA ARG A 140 -5.92 -13.62 -12.72
C ARG A 140 -4.98 -14.02 -11.61
N ILE A 141 -4.23 -13.08 -11.03
CA ILE A 141 -3.38 -13.32 -9.85
C ILE A 141 -4.26 -13.73 -8.66
N LYS A 142 -5.33 -12.98 -8.36
CA LYS A 142 -6.29 -13.31 -7.31
C LYS A 142 -6.87 -14.72 -7.47
N HIS A 143 -7.21 -15.10 -8.70
CA HIS A 143 -7.77 -16.43 -8.99
C HIS A 143 -6.78 -17.59 -8.77
N GLN A 144 -5.46 -17.33 -8.84
CA GLN A 144 -4.42 -18.32 -8.60
C GLN A 144 -4.07 -18.48 -7.11
N LEU A 145 -4.59 -17.59 -6.26
CA LEU A 145 -4.27 -17.55 -4.84
C LEU A 145 -5.45 -18.02 -3.99
N ASP A 146 -5.15 -18.88 -3.03
CA ASP A 146 -6.10 -19.21 -1.94
C ASP A 146 -5.80 -18.34 -0.69
N SER A 147 -5.33 -17.11 -0.94
CA SER A 147 -4.91 -16.19 0.11
C SER A 147 -5.88 -15.02 0.21
N PRO A 148 -6.15 -14.52 1.44
CA PRO A 148 -7.03 -13.37 1.60
C PRO A 148 -6.43 -12.10 0.99
N VAL A 149 -7.32 -11.18 0.60
CA VAL A 149 -6.95 -9.91 -0.02
C VAL A 149 -7.11 -8.77 0.98
N PHE A 150 -6.11 -7.89 1.03
CA PHE A 150 -6.17 -6.60 1.69
C PHE A 150 -6.15 -5.49 0.64
N VAL A 151 -7.23 -4.72 0.57
CA VAL A 151 -7.35 -3.57 -0.33
C VAL A 151 -7.10 -2.28 0.43
N ASP A 152 -6.08 -1.53 0.03
CA ASP A 152 -5.89 -0.13 0.42
C ASP A 152 -6.53 0.73 -0.67
N VAL A 153 -7.68 1.32 -0.40
CA VAL A 153 -8.51 1.98 -1.41
C VAL A 153 -7.74 3.09 -2.12
N ASN A 154 -7.11 3.99 -1.38
CA ASN A 154 -6.12 4.97 -1.84
C ASN A 154 -6.47 5.60 -3.21
N LEU A 155 -7.66 6.24 -3.29
CA LEU A 155 -8.19 6.81 -4.52
C LEU A 155 -7.27 7.89 -5.09
N ARG A 156 -7.08 7.87 -6.42
CA ARG A 156 -6.29 8.85 -7.17
C ARG A 156 -7.10 9.42 -8.33
N ASP A 157 -7.58 10.66 -8.18
CA ASP A 157 -8.28 11.35 -9.26
C ASP A 157 -7.34 11.60 -10.45
N PRO A 158 -7.81 11.45 -11.71
CA PRO A 158 -9.15 10.99 -12.13
C PRO A 158 -9.22 9.46 -12.37
N TRP A 159 -8.29 8.67 -11.83
CA TRP A 159 -7.96 7.31 -12.21
C TRP A 159 -8.76 6.22 -11.49
N TRP A 160 -9.94 6.51 -10.97
CA TRP A 160 -10.77 5.51 -10.31
C TRP A 160 -12.23 5.61 -10.75
N HIS A 161 -12.91 4.47 -10.74
CA HIS A 161 -14.34 4.37 -10.99
C HIS A 161 -15.00 3.67 -9.81
N HIS A 162 -16.15 4.19 -9.37
CA HIS A 162 -16.86 3.71 -8.18
C HIS A 162 -17.08 2.20 -8.21
N ASP A 163 -17.64 1.67 -9.31
CA ASP A 163 -18.02 0.27 -9.42
C ASP A 163 -16.80 -0.67 -9.36
N GLU A 164 -15.66 -0.27 -9.94
CA GLU A 164 -14.40 -1.04 -9.92
C GLU A 164 -13.80 -1.10 -8.51
N VAL A 165 -13.86 0.01 -7.77
CA VAL A 165 -13.39 0.06 -6.38
C VAL A 165 -14.28 -0.79 -5.49
N VAL A 166 -15.60 -0.70 -5.65
CA VAL A 166 -16.57 -1.53 -4.90
C VAL A 166 -16.35 -3.02 -5.19
N GLU A 167 -16.18 -3.41 -6.46
CA GLU A 167 -15.87 -4.81 -6.84
C GLU A 167 -14.56 -5.29 -6.19
N SER A 168 -13.55 -4.42 -6.17
CA SER A 168 -12.27 -4.71 -5.51
C SER A 168 -12.44 -4.96 -4.02
N VAL A 169 -13.20 -4.10 -3.33
CA VAL A 169 -13.52 -4.22 -1.90
C VAL A 169 -14.34 -5.47 -1.61
N GLN A 170 -15.34 -5.79 -2.44
CA GLN A 170 -16.15 -7.01 -2.28
C GLN A 170 -15.34 -8.30 -2.39
N SER A 171 -14.21 -8.26 -3.10
CA SER A 171 -13.28 -9.39 -3.20
C SER A 171 -12.26 -9.46 -2.07
N ALA A 172 -12.27 -8.48 -1.16
CA ALA A 172 -11.30 -8.35 -0.09
C ALA A 172 -11.79 -8.99 1.22
N ARG A 173 -10.83 -9.32 2.07
CA ARG A 173 -11.09 -9.69 3.46
C ARG A 173 -10.93 -8.49 4.40
N TRP A 174 -10.04 -7.57 4.05
CA TRP A 174 -9.77 -6.34 4.78
C TRP A 174 -9.69 -5.16 3.81
N ALA A 175 -10.23 -4.03 4.23
CA ALA A 175 -10.14 -2.79 3.47
C ALA A 175 -9.64 -1.65 4.35
N LYS A 176 -8.76 -0.80 3.80
CA LYS A 176 -8.36 0.46 4.41
C LYS A 176 -8.82 1.61 3.55
N LEU A 177 -9.38 2.62 4.21
CA LEU A 177 -9.84 3.87 3.60
C LEU A 177 -9.42 5.05 4.47
N ASN A 178 -9.30 6.21 3.87
CA ASN A 178 -9.35 7.46 4.62
C ASN A 178 -10.80 7.97 4.72
N GLN A 179 -11.02 9.02 5.51
CA GLN A 179 -12.36 9.55 5.74
C GLN A 179 -13.05 10.02 4.45
N ARG A 180 -12.31 10.73 3.57
CA ARG A 180 -12.86 11.21 2.28
C ARG A 180 -13.27 10.04 1.38
N GLU A 181 -12.45 9.01 1.32
CA GLU A 181 -12.74 7.81 0.53
C GLU A 181 -13.99 7.09 1.03
N LEU A 182 -14.13 6.95 2.33
CA LEU A 182 -15.34 6.35 2.90
C LEU A 182 -16.58 7.20 2.62
N GLU A 183 -16.49 8.53 2.74
CA GLU A 183 -17.57 9.44 2.37
C GLU A 183 -17.99 9.30 0.91
N LEU A 184 -17.03 9.14 0.00
CA LEU A 184 -17.28 8.93 -1.43
C LEU A 184 -17.93 7.58 -1.74
N LEU A 185 -17.56 6.52 -1.04
CA LEU A 185 -18.01 5.15 -1.31
C LEU A 185 -19.26 4.75 -0.52
N ALA A 186 -19.42 5.26 0.71
CA ALA A 186 -20.50 4.89 1.64
C ALA A 186 -21.45 6.05 2.00
N GLY A 187 -21.18 7.26 1.53
CA GLY A 187 -21.97 8.46 1.84
C GLY A 187 -21.81 8.99 3.27
N SER A 188 -20.98 8.36 4.12
CA SER A 188 -20.71 8.80 5.49
C SER A 188 -19.30 8.36 5.93
N GLY A 189 -18.55 9.30 6.54
CA GLY A 189 -17.20 9.10 7.09
C GLY A 189 -17.13 8.90 8.60
N ASP A 190 -18.25 8.58 9.25
CA ASP A 190 -18.35 8.36 10.69
C ASP A 190 -18.30 6.88 11.08
N VAL A 191 -18.32 6.57 12.39
CA VAL A 191 -18.26 5.19 12.90
C VAL A 191 -19.42 4.33 12.38
N PRO A 192 -20.69 4.78 12.40
CA PRO A 192 -21.78 4.04 11.77
C PRO A 192 -21.56 3.73 10.28
N GLY A 193 -20.96 4.67 9.53
CA GLY A 193 -20.59 4.49 8.13
C GLY A 193 -19.56 3.37 7.94
N VAL A 194 -18.52 3.34 8.78
CA VAL A 194 -17.50 2.25 8.75
C VAL A 194 -18.11 0.90 9.02
N GLU A 195 -18.96 0.77 10.05
CA GLU A 195 -19.62 -0.48 10.37
C GLU A 195 -20.64 -0.91 9.32
N GLY A 196 -21.33 0.06 8.71
CA GLY A 196 -22.23 -0.15 7.58
C GLY A 196 -21.46 -0.73 6.38
N PHE A 197 -20.38 -0.06 5.98
CA PHE A 197 -19.52 -0.46 4.89
C PHE A 197 -18.92 -1.86 5.10
N ARG A 198 -18.42 -2.15 6.33
CA ARG A 198 -17.91 -3.47 6.68
C ARG A 198 -18.94 -4.58 6.46
N ARG A 199 -20.19 -4.36 6.92
CA ARG A 199 -21.27 -5.35 6.80
C ARG A 199 -21.78 -5.51 5.37
N GLU A 200 -21.89 -4.40 4.65
CA GLU A 200 -22.36 -4.40 3.26
C GLU A 200 -21.44 -5.20 2.34
N HIS A 201 -20.13 -5.13 2.58
CA HIS A 201 -19.13 -5.79 1.75
C HIS A 201 -18.55 -7.08 2.38
N ASP A 202 -19.14 -7.58 3.47
CA ASP A 202 -18.75 -8.82 4.18
C ASP A 202 -17.25 -8.86 4.57
N LEU A 203 -16.72 -7.69 4.97
CA LEU A 203 -15.32 -7.55 5.36
C LEU A 203 -15.09 -8.06 6.78
N GLU A 204 -13.95 -8.75 7.01
CA GLU A 204 -13.52 -9.14 8.37
C GLU A 204 -13.17 -7.90 9.19
N ALA A 205 -12.43 -6.95 8.58
CA ALA A 205 -12.19 -5.64 9.21
C ALA A 205 -12.12 -4.51 8.17
N VAL A 206 -12.53 -3.32 8.62
CA VAL A 206 -12.33 -2.04 7.93
C VAL A 206 -11.47 -1.14 8.78
N ILE A 207 -10.45 -0.57 8.18
CA ILE A 207 -9.56 0.42 8.75
C ILE A 207 -9.94 1.80 8.19
N LEU A 208 -10.24 2.77 9.07
CA LEU A 208 -10.44 4.15 8.67
C LEU A 208 -9.34 5.02 9.27
N THR A 209 -8.53 5.64 8.40
CA THR A 209 -7.53 6.63 8.80
C THR A 209 -8.10 8.05 8.69
N ARG A 210 -7.74 8.93 9.66
CA ARG A 210 -8.30 10.29 9.78
C ARG A 210 -7.23 11.34 10.05
N GLY A 211 -6.00 11.09 9.57
CA GLY A 211 -4.86 11.97 9.74
C GLY A 211 -4.52 12.21 11.22
N ASP A 212 -4.43 13.45 11.62
CA ASP A 212 -4.15 13.89 13.00
C ASP A 212 -5.20 13.46 14.04
N ARG A 213 -6.40 13.10 13.59
CA ARG A 213 -7.45 12.52 14.45
C ARG A 213 -7.29 11.01 14.67
N GLY A 214 -6.23 10.40 14.15
CA GLY A 214 -5.90 9.01 14.34
C GLY A 214 -6.60 8.06 13.38
N ALA A 215 -6.93 6.87 13.87
CA ALA A 215 -7.57 5.84 13.08
C ALA A 215 -8.50 4.99 13.94
N LEU A 216 -9.36 4.23 13.26
CA LEU A 216 -10.17 3.21 13.88
C LEU A 216 -10.12 1.90 13.06
N ILE A 217 -10.37 0.79 13.74
CA ILE A 217 -10.59 -0.51 13.12
C ILE A 217 -11.94 -1.03 13.59
N ALA A 218 -12.82 -1.35 12.63
CA ALA A 218 -14.08 -2.04 12.88
C ALA A 218 -13.95 -3.49 12.43
N ASP A 219 -14.13 -4.43 13.35
CA ASP A 219 -14.14 -5.88 13.10
C ASP A 219 -15.36 -6.55 13.76
N SER A 220 -15.39 -7.89 13.82
CA SER A 220 -16.48 -8.64 14.47
C SER A 220 -16.55 -8.43 15.99
N GLY A 221 -15.49 -7.95 16.61
CA GLY A 221 -15.42 -7.63 18.06
C GLY A 221 -15.94 -6.23 18.38
N GLY A 222 -16.22 -5.42 17.36
CA GLY A 222 -16.65 -4.03 17.48
C GLY A 222 -15.67 -3.03 16.87
N THR A 223 -15.81 -1.77 17.25
CA THR A 223 -14.97 -0.68 16.73
C THR A 223 -14.02 -0.18 17.82
N ILE A 224 -12.73 -0.17 17.50
CA ILE A 224 -11.67 0.39 18.35
C ILE A 224 -11.11 1.62 17.65
N GLU A 225 -11.00 2.72 18.41
CA GLU A 225 -10.48 4.00 17.94
C GLU A 225 -9.27 4.42 18.79
N LYS A 226 -8.27 5.00 18.12
CA LYS A 226 -7.07 5.57 18.78
C LYS A 226 -6.64 6.85 18.08
N VAL A 227 -6.02 7.74 18.86
CA VAL A 227 -5.34 8.94 18.36
C VAL A 227 -3.85 8.64 18.17
N PRO A 228 -3.14 9.39 17.31
CA PRO A 228 -1.70 9.27 17.18
C PRO A 228 -0.99 9.67 18.48
N PRO A 229 0.28 9.28 18.66
CA PRO A 229 1.08 9.73 19.79
C PRO A 229 1.25 11.26 19.77
N GLU A 230 1.23 11.87 20.97
CA GLU A 230 1.44 13.31 21.13
C GLU A 230 2.91 13.71 20.96
N GLY A 231 3.17 14.97 20.60
CA GLY A 231 4.52 15.54 20.59
C GLY A 231 5.38 15.12 19.39
N VAL A 232 4.76 14.59 18.35
CA VAL A 232 5.45 14.24 17.10
C VAL A 232 5.63 15.50 16.25
N GLU A 233 6.88 15.85 15.93
CA GLU A 233 7.20 16.91 14.98
C GLU A 233 7.02 16.37 13.55
N VAL A 234 5.94 16.77 12.90
CA VAL A 234 5.62 16.34 11.54
C VAL A 234 6.47 17.13 10.53
N ILE A 235 7.29 16.41 9.75
CA ILE A 235 8.08 16.97 8.65
C ILE A 235 7.35 16.73 7.32
N ASP A 236 6.87 15.50 7.10
CA ASP A 236 6.19 15.09 5.88
C ASP A 236 5.13 14.04 6.21
N THR A 237 3.98 14.07 5.56
CA THR A 237 2.91 13.07 5.74
C THR A 237 2.85 12.01 4.64
N VAL A 238 3.72 12.14 3.63
CA VAL A 238 3.82 11.18 2.52
C VAL A 238 4.20 9.81 3.07
N GLY A 239 3.49 8.77 2.65
CA GLY A 239 3.73 7.39 3.08
C GLY A 239 3.19 7.00 4.46
N ALA A 240 2.61 7.93 5.24
CA ALA A 240 2.03 7.57 6.55
C ALA A 240 0.93 6.49 6.44
N GLY A 241 0.10 6.57 5.40
CA GLY A 241 -0.91 5.56 5.10
C GLY A 241 -0.31 4.19 4.74
N ASP A 242 0.80 4.20 3.98
CA ASP A 242 1.51 2.99 3.55
C ASP A 242 2.21 2.34 4.74
N ALA A 243 2.84 3.16 5.60
CA ALA A 243 3.44 2.73 6.86
C ALA A 243 2.40 2.07 7.79
N PHE A 244 1.22 2.68 7.91
CA PHE A 244 0.10 2.11 8.65
C PHE A 244 -0.30 0.74 8.08
N SER A 245 -0.47 0.64 6.75
CA SER A 245 -0.83 -0.61 6.06
C SER A 245 0.20 -1.71 6.28
N ALA A 246 1.49 -1.38 6.25
CA ALA A 246 2.58 -2.32 6.51
C ALA A 246 2.52 -2.90 7.93
N VAL A 247 2.28 -2.06 8.95
CA VAL A 247 2.15 -2.54 10.34
C VAL A 247 0.85 -3.31 10.55
N PHE A 248 -0.24 -2.93 9.88
CA PHE A 248 -1.47 -3.73 9.92
C PHE A 248 -1.24 -5.14 9.36
N ILE A 249 -0.53 -5.28 8.24
CA ILE A 249 -0.12 -6.58 7.68
C ILE A 249 0.78 -7.34 8.66
N LEU A 250 1.75 -6.67 9.29
CA LEU A 250 2.61 -7.28 10.32
C LEU A 250 1.76 -7.83 11.48
N GLY A 251 0.77 -7.07 11.94
CA GLY A 251 -0.16 -7.49 12.99
C GLY A 251 -0.96 -8.75 12.61
N LEU A 252 -1.45 -8.81 11.36
CA LEU A 252 -2.12 -10.00 10.84
C LEU A 252 -1.19 -11.22 10.82
N MET A 253 0.07 -11.04 10.38
CA MET A 253 1.06 -12.11 10.32
C MET A 253 1.43 -12.66 11.71
N HIS A 254 1.47 -11.81 12.70
CA HIS A 254 1.79 -12.16 14.09
C HIS A 254 0.56 -12.43 14.97
N ALA A 255 -0.64 -12.39 14.38
CA ALA A 255 -1.92 -12.56 15.10
C ALA A 255 -2.04 -11.63 16.33
N TRP A 256 -1.63 -10.37 16.18
CA TRP A 256 -1.77 -9.39 17.26
C TRP A 256 -3.24 -9.07 17.53
N PRO A 257 -3.60 -8.77 18.78
CA PRO A 257 -4.90 -8.19 19.08
C PRO A 257 -5.13 -6.90 18.26
N THR A 258 -6.37 -6.67 17.83
CA THR A 258 -6.76 -5.49 17.01
C THR A 258 -6.30 -4.17 17.64
N GLN A 259 -6.47 -4.03 18.96
CA GLN A 259 -6.02 -2.84 19.69
C GLN A 259 -4.51 -2.62 19.58
N GLN A 260 -3.71 -3.66 19.77
CA GLN A 260 -2.25 -3.58 19.66
C GLN A 260 -1.82 -3.25 18.24
N THR A 261 -2.48 -3.85 17.24
CA THR A 261 -2.22 -3.56 15.83
C THR A 261 -2.48 -2.09 15.52
N LEU A 262 -3.61 -1.54 15.98
CA LEU A 262 -3.97 -0.15 15.77
C LEU A 262 -2.97 0.82 16.43
N GLU A 263 -2.60 0.57 17.70
CA GLU A 263 -1.63 1.38 18.43
C GLU A 263 -0.27 1.40 17.71
N ARG A 264 0.26 0.23 17.39
CA ARG A 264 1.54 0.10 16.68
C ARG A 264 1.51 0.71 15.28
N ALA A 265 0.42 0.57 14.54
CA ALA A 265 0.27 1.17 13.21
C ALA A 265 0.28 2.70 13.27
N LEU A 266 -0.36 3.30 14.27
CA LEU A 266 -0.32 4.74 14.51
C LEU A 266 1.07 5.22 14.94
N ASP A 267 1.74 4.49 15.84
CA ASP A 267 3.10 4.81 16.30
C ASP A 267 4.10 4.80 15.14
N PHE A 268 4.02 3.80 14.27
CA PHE A 268 4.91 3.70 13.12
C PHE A 268 4.60 4.74 12.05
N ALA A 269 3.33 4.97 11.74
CA ALA A 269 2.91 6.02 10.81
C ALA A 269 3.37 7.40 11.29
N ALA A 270 3.22 7.70 12.58
CA ALA A 270 3.71 8.94 13.18
C ALA A 270 5.24 9.05 13.11
N ALA A 271 5.97 7.95 13.32
CA ALA A 271 7.41 7.95 13.17
C ALA A 271 7.85 8.20 11.71
N VAL A 272 7.14 7.67 10.71
CA VAL A 272 7.40 7.97 9.29
C VAL A 272 7.13 9.45 9.00
N CYS A 273 6.14 10.07 9.63
CA CYS A 273 5.91 11.51 9.46
C CYS A 273 7.05 12.40 9.97
N THR A 274 8.05 11.89 10.73
CA THR A 274 9.22 12.64 11.18
C THR A 274 10.39 12.66 10.20
N ILE A 275 10.20 12.11 9.00
CA ILE A 275 11.21 12.09 7.94
C ILE A 275 10.64 12.65 6.64
N THR A 276 11.49 12.98 5.68
CA THR A 276 11.06 13.34 4.33
C THR A 276 10.88 12.08 3.48
N GLY A 277 9.73 11.98 2.78
CA GLY A 277 9.39 10.87 1.91
C GLY A 277 8.80 9.66 2.64
N ALA A 278 8.38 8.67 1.87
CA ALA A 278 7.56 7.56 2.33
C ALA A 278 8.34 6.38 2.92
N THR A 279 9.65 6.28 2.62
CA THR A 279 10.48 5.12 2.98
C THR A 279 11.78 5.55 3.63
N VAL A 280 12.35 4.66 4.45
CA VAL A 280 13.61 4.90 5.17
C VAL A 280 14.62 3.85 4.73
N THR A 281 15.84 4.27 4.38
CA THR A 281 16.96 3.38 4.05
C THR A 281 17.83 3.07 5.27
N ASP A 282 17.75 3.88 6.33
CA ASP A 282 18.47 3.64 7.58
C ASP A 282 17.81 2.54 8.40
N ARG A 283 18.47 1.40 8.52
CA ARG A 283 17.99 0.26 9.33
C ARG A 283 17.87 0.58 10.81
N ALA A 284 18.61 1.57 11.33
CA ALA A 284 18.50 2.00 12.72
C ALA A 284 17.11 2.59 13.03
N PHE A 285 16.45 3.21 12.04
CA PHE A 285 15.08 3.68 12.18
C PHE A 285 14.12 2.55 12.60
N TYR A 286 14.29 1.36 12.02
CA TYR A 286 13.43 0.20 12.31
C TYR A 286 13.87 -0.55 13.57
N ALA A 287 15.15 -0.50 13.94
CA ALA A 287 15.71 -1.26 15.07
C ALA A 287 14.97 -0.98 16.38
N LYS A 288 14.54 0.27 16.62
CA LYS A 288 13.78 0.65 17.81
C LYS A 288 12.47 -0.11 17.99
N PHE A 289 11.82 -0.51 16.88
CA PHE A 289 10.58 -1.27 16.91
C PHE A 289 10.85 -2.77 17.11
N ALA A 290 11.93 -3.29 16.51
CA ALA A 290 12.39 -4.65 16.77
C ALA A 290 12.77 -4.87 18.25
N GLU A 291 13.45 -3.89 18.88
CA GLU A 291 13.80 -3.90 20.31
C GLU A 291 12.55 -3.93 21.22
N GLN A 292 11.43 -3.39 20.75
CA GLN A 292 10.13 -3.47 21.42
C GLN A 292 9.42 -4.82 21.20
N GLY A 293 10.04 -5.76 20.47
CA GLY A 293 9.47 -7.08 20.21
C GLY A 293 8.30 -7.07 19.24
N TRP A 294 8.40 -6.28 18.15
CA TRP A 294 7.35 -6.27 17.12
C TRP A 294 7.48 -7.47 16.19
N TRP A 295 8.70 -7.97 15.92
CA TRP A 295 8.99 -9.17 15.11
C TRP A 295 10.25 -9.90 15.59
#